data_3e6948ee2aa6319fed8e1f557962af67
#
_entry.id   3e6948ee2aa6319fed8e1f557962af67
#
_cell.length_a   1.000
_cell.length_b   1.000
_cell.length_c   1.000
_cell.angle_alpha   90.00
_cell.angle_beta   90.00
_cell.angle_gamma   90.00
#
_symmetry.space_group_name_H-M   'P 1'
#
loop_
_entity.id
_entity.type
_entity.pdbx_description
1 polymer ?
#
loop_
_entity_poly.entity_id
_entity_poly.type
_entity_poly.pdbx_seq_one_letter_code
_entity_poly.pdbx_strand_id
1 'polypeptide(L)'
;GFGLRDSIMDIARRQYQELQHYTGTIIDDEDATDKERQELDEFLKNNSQIERYTHVQFTKMSVPRNKSNISVYVYVPENLETFNKDVTLQDRKTKEKYKLTDAGTVISEKTAALTGLKVGDTMTITKDGKNYETKIAAVTENYMGHYIYMTGNVYEQTFGEKPNYSATVFTVKEEYKESESEVGNEILKHPAALSISYTSSLEAQLHRML
;
A
#
# COMPACT_ATOMS: atom_id res chain seq x y z
N GLY A 1 -19.46 14.83 23.80
CA GLY A 1 -19.11 13.42 23.70
C GLY A 1 -18.75 13.02 22.29
N PHE A 2 -18.11 11.89 22.18
CA PHE A 2 -17.73 11.35 20.89
C PHE A 2 -18.86 10.51 20.34
N GLY A 3 -19.49 10.97 19.26
CA GLY A 3 -20.47 10.20 18.50
C GLY A 3 -19.80 9.33 17.46
N LEU A 4 -20.61 8.55 16.74
CA LEU A 4 -20.14 7.70 15.62
C LEU A 4 -19.39 8.51 14.57
N ARG A 5 -19.87 9.71 14.28
CA ARG A 5 -19.21 10.62 13.34
C ARG A 5 -17.76 10.93 13.73
N ASP A 6 -17.54 11.28 15.01
CA ASP A 6 -16.20 11.62 15.51
C ASP A 6 -15.27 10.41 15.44
N SER A 7 -15.80 9.21 15.73
CA SER A 7 -15.04 7.96 15.63
C SER A 7 -14.62 7.65 14.19
N ILE A 8 -15.51 7.86 13.23
CA ILE A 8 -15.20 7.63 11.80
C ILE A 8 -14.20 8.67 11.30
N MET A 9 -14.32 9.92 11.70
CA MET A 9 -13.37 10.98 11.35
C MET A 9 -11.97 10.68 11.91
N ASP A 10 -11.90 10.16 13.13
CA ASP A 10 -10.64 9.77 13.76
C ASP A 10 -10.00 8.58 13.02
N ILE A 11 -10.79 7.59 12.62
CA ILE A 11 -10.34 6.46 11.82
C ILE A 11 -9.78 6.94 10.49
N ALA A 12 -10.51 7.83 9.80
CA ALA A 12 -10.08 8.38 8.51
C ALA A 12 -8.74 9.10 8.63
N ARG A 13 -8.56 9.90 9.68
CA ARG A 13 -7.32 10.61 9.94
C ARG A 13 -6.16 9.65 10.21
N ARG A 14 -6.38 8.65 11.06
CA ARG A 14 -5.36 7.65 11.37
C ARG A 14 -4.95 6.87 10.13
N GLN A 15 -5.92 6.38 9.36
CA GLN A 15 -5.66 5.57 8.19
C GLN A 15 -4.92 6.34 7.10
N TYR A 16 -5.38 7.54 6.75
CA TYR A 16 -4.96 8.24 5.55
C TYR A 16 -4.03 9.43 5.79
N GLN A 17 -3.73 9.77 7.04
CA GLN A 17 -2.76 10.80 7.39
C GLN A 17 -1.60 10.26 8.24
N GLU A 18 -1.83 9.22 9.05
CA GLU A 18 -0.79 8.66 9.93
C GLU A 18 -0.22 7.33 9.44
N LEU A 19 -1.05 6.44 8.90
CA LEU A 19 -0.62 5.08 8.52
C LEU A 19 -0.25 4.98 7.05
N GLN A 20 -1.04 5.56 6.16
CA GLN A 20 -0.79 5.59 4.71
C GLN A 20 -0.73 7.05 4.28
N HIS A 21 0.47 7.65 4.32
CA HIS A 21 0.64 9.10 4.18
C HIS A 21 1.40 9.49 2.91
N TYR A 22 0.95 9.00 1.79
CA TYR A 22 1.41 9.38 0.46
C TYR A 22 0.27 10.09 -0.29
N THR A 23 0.60 10.81 -1.36
CA THR A 23 -0.39 11.56 -2.15
C THR A 23 -1.31 10.64 -2.92
N GLY A 24 -0.76 9.66 -3.62
CA GLY A 24 -1.55 8.77 -4.44
C GLY A 24 -0.78 7.61 -5.02
N THR A 25 -1.54 6.75 -5.69
CA THR A 25 -1.01 5.57 -6.38
C THR A 25 -1.34 5.69 -7.86
N ILE A 26 -0.29 5.68 -8.67
CA ILE A 26 -0.41 5.62 -10.13
C ILE A 26 -0.59 4.16 -10.51
N ILE A 27 -1.64 3.86 -11.24
CA ILE A 27 -1.80 2.57 -11.88
C ILE A 27 -1.12 2.67 -13.24
N ASP A 28 -0.06 1.88 -13.43
CA ASP A 28 0.73 1.92 -14.65
C ASP A 28 -0.02 1.23 -15.79
N ASP A 29 0.17 1.71 -17.01
CA ASP A 29 -0.38 1.05 -18.20
C ASP A 29 0.48 -0.16 -18.53
N GLU A 30 -0.12 -1.35 -18.51
CA GLU A 30 0.58 -2.61 -18.81
C GLU A 30 1.12 -2.66 -20.25
N ASP A 31 0.48 -1.95 -21.16
CA ASP A 31 0.84 -1.91 -22.58
C ASP A 31 1.88 -0.82 -22.90
N ALA A 32 2.32 -0.07 -21.90
CA ALA A 32 3.34 0.96 -22.10
C ALA A 32 4.66 0.36 -22.59
N THR A 33 5.32 1.07 -23.49
CA THR A 33 6.65 0.69 -23.96
C THR A 33 7.70 0.99 -22.89
N ASP A 34 8.87 0.40 -22.99
CA ASP A 34 9.99 0.69 -22.08
C ASP A 34 10.37 2.17 -22.13
N LYS A 35 10.32 2.77 -23.33
CA LYS A 35 10.57 4.20 -23.49
C LYS A 35 9.55 5.05 -22.75
N GLU A 36 8.28 4.71 -22.85
CA GLU A 36 7.20 5.43 -22.16
C GLU A 36 7.33 5.32 -20.65
N ARG A 37 7.68 4.15 -20.13
CA ARG A 37 7.96 3.94 -18.70
C ARG A 37 9.16 4.77 -18.24
N GLN A 38 10.22 4.78 -19.02
CA GLN A 38 11.41 5.57 -18.71
C GLN A 38 11.11 7.07 -18.70
N GLU A 39 10.33 7.56 -19.64
CA GLU A 39 9.91 8.96 -19.70
C GLU A 39 9.10 9.36 -18.45
N LEU A 40 8.19 8.50 -17.99
CA LEU A 40 7.45 8.73 -16.76
C LEU A 40 8.39 8.78 -15.53
N ASP A 41 9.31 7.83 -15.44
CA ASP A 41 10.29 7.81 -14.33
C ASP A 41 11.14 9.08 -14.31
N GLU A 42 11.61 9.53 -15.45
CA GLU A 42 12.39 10.77 -15.57
C GLU A 42 11.54 11.98 -15.17
N PHE A 43 10.27 12.03 -15.57
CA PHE A 43 9.36 13.08 -15.16
C PHE A 43 9.19 13.12 -13.65
N LEU A 44 8.93 11.98 -13.02
CA LEU A 44 8.75 11.88 -11.58
C LEU A 44 10.02 12.28 -10.82
N LYS A 45 11.16 11.83 -11.30
CA LYS A 45 12.47 12.11 -10.70
C LYS A 45 12.83 13.60 -10.78
N ASN A 46 12.55 14.25 -11.91
CA ASN A 46 12.97 15.63 -12.16
C ASN A 46 11.92 16.69 -11.81
N ASN A 47 10.74 16.28 -11.38
CA ASN A 47 9.67 17.20 -11.03
C ASN A 47 9.92 17.81 -9.65
N SER A 48 10.07 19.14 -9.59
CA SER A 48 10.38 19.86 -8.35
C SER A 48 9.24 19.82 -7.32
N GLN A 49 8.03 19.47 -7.73
CA GLN A 49 6.84 19.41 -6.87
C GLN A 49 6.68 18.04 -6.20
N ILE A 50 7.40 17.02 -6.69
CA ILE A 50 7.32 15.66 -6.18
C ILE A 50 8.43 15.41 -5.18
N GLU A 51 8.06 15.05 -3.94
CA GLU A 51 8.98 14.74 -2.85
C GLU A 51 9.67 13.41 -3.06
N ARG A 52 8.89 12.38 -3.40
CA ARG A 52 9.37 11.00 -3.56
C ARG A 52 8.40 10.18 -4.37
N TYR A 53 8.89 9.09 -4.92
CA TYR A 53 8.07 8.07 -5.56
C TYR A 53 8.76 6.71 -5.43
N THR A 54 7.98 5.64 -5.50
CA THR A 54 8.52 4.28 -5.56
C THR A 54 7.58 3.39 -6.32
N HIS A 55 8.14 2.47 -7.10
CA HIS A 55 7.34 1.44 -7.76
C HIS A 55 6.96 0.38 -6.74
N VAL A 56 5.76 -0.15 -6.87
CA VAL A 56 5.23 -1.18 -5.99
C VAL A 56 4.49 -2.23 -6.81
N GLN A 57 4.45 -3.45 -6.29
CA GLN A 57 3.40 -4.38 -6.66
C GLN A 57 2.25 -4.17 -5.68
N PHE A 58 1.06 -3.98 -6.21
CA PHE A 58 -0.14 -3.84 -5.41
C PHE A 58 -1.22 -4.73 -6.02
N THR A 59 -1.33 -5.95 -5.50
CA THR A 59 -2.13 -7.02 -6.13
C THR A 59 -3.11 -7.61 -5.13
N LYS A 60 -4.34 -7.81 -5.59
CA LYS A 60 -5.37 -8.46 -4.81
C LYS A 60 -5.18 -9.98 -4.87
N MET A 61 -5.10 -10.60 -3.70
CA MET A 61 -5.01 -12.04 -3.54
C MET A 61 -6.01 -12.46 -2.47
N SER A 62 -6.03 -13.73 -2.09
CA SER A 62 -6.92 -14.19 -1.03
C SER A 62 -6.17 -15.01 0.02
N VAL A 63 -6.70 -14.96 1.25
CA VAL A 63 -6.28 -15.82 2.34
C VAL A 63 -7.44 -16.76 2.63
N PRO A 64 -7.24 -18.09 2.46
CA PRO A 64 -8.32 -19.05 2.64
C PRO A 64 -8.72 -19.18 4.11
N ARG A 65 -10.00 -19.30 4.36
CA ARG A 65 -10.60 -19.62 5.66
C ARG A 65 -11.69 -20.68 5.49
N ASN A 66 -12.08 -21.28 6.61
CA ASN A 66 -13.06 -22.38 6.62
C ASN A 66 -14.41 -22.00 5.99
N LYS A 67 -14.89 -20.79 6.20
CA LYS A 67 -16.23 -20.36 5.71
C LYS A 67 -16.18 -19.41 4.54
N SER A 68 -15.18 -18.58 4.46
CA SER A 68 -15.03 -17.62 3.37
C SER A 68 -13.58 -17.14 3.29
N ASN A 69 -13.12 -16.88 2.08
CA ASN A 69 -11.78 -16.34 1.87
C ASN A 69 -11.76 -14.86 2.21
N ILE A 70 -10.62 -14.38 2.71
CA ILE A 70 -10.38 -12.96 2.94
C ILE A 70 -9.67 -12.41 1.71
N SER A 71 -10.21 -11.34 1.14
CA SER A 71 -9.55 -10.60 0.07
C SER A 71 -8.49 -9.69 0.67
N VAL A 72 -7.26 -9.80 0.21
CA VAL A 72 -6.12 -9.06 0.75
C VAL A 72 -5.39 -8.33 -0.36
N TYR A 73 -4.79 -7.20 -0.02
CA TYR A 73 -3.87 -6.48 -0.92
C TYR A 73 -2.44 -6.81 -0.53
N VAL A 74 -1.73 -7.48 -1.44
CA VAL A 74 -0.30 -7.75 -1.27
C VAL A 74 0.47 -6.55 -1.82
N TYR A 75 1.19 -5.89 -0.92
CA TYR A 75 1.91 -4.64 -1.18
C TYR A 75 3.41 -4.91 -1.07
N VAL A 76 4.12 -4.78 -2.18
CA VAL A 76 5.55 -5.06 -2.27
C VAL A 76 6.26 -3.82 -2.83
N PRO A 77 6.98 -3.05 -2.00
CA PRO A 77 7.71 -1.89 -2.48
C PRO A 77 9.03 -2.30 -3.14
N GLU A 78 9.41 -1.60 -4.20
CA GLU A 78 10.73 -1.76 -4.80
C GLU A 78 11.82 -1.13 -3.92
N ASN A 79 11.54 0.04 -3.33
CA ASN A 79 12.47 0.77 -2.50
C ASN A 79 11.98 0.84 -1.06
N LEU A 80 12.70 0.18 -0.15
CA LEU A 80 12.30 0.12 1.26
C LEU A 80 12.45 1.45 2.01
N GLU A 81 13.45 2.25 1.68
CA GLU A 81 13.63 3.56 2.32
C GLU A 81 12.46 4.49 2.03
N THR A 82 12.01 4.52 0.77
CA THR A 82 10.87 5.32 0.36
C THR A 82 9.58 4.77 0.99
N PHE A 83 9.42 3.44 1.01
CA PHE A 83 8.28 2.80 1.65
C PHE A 83 8.12 3.21 3.11
N ASN A 84 9.21 3.29 3.86
CA ASN A 84 9.17 3.68 5.27
C ASN A 84 8.70 5.12 5.49
N LYS A 85 8.76 5.95 4.44
CA LYS A 85 8.21 7.30 4.45
C LYS A 85 6.76 7.35 4.00
N ASP A 86 6.29 6.32 3.31
CA ASP A 86 4.92 6.25 2.76
C ASP A 86 3.95 5.57 3.71
N VAL A 87 4.40 4.53 4.41
CA VAL A 87 3.57 3.70 5.27
C VAL A 87 4.22 3.55 6.65
N THR A 88 3.44 3.79 7.68
CA THR A 88 3.84 3.54 9.06
C THR A 88 3.33 2.18 9.49
N LEU A 89 4.24 1.26 9.77
CA LEU A 89 3.93 -0.04 10.34
C LEU A 89 4.15 0.05 11.85
N GLN A 90 3.12 -0.22 12.64
CA GLN A 90 3.22 -0.07 14.10
C GLN A 90 2.19 -0.91 14.86
N ASP A 91 2.52 -1.19 16.12
CA ASP A 91 1.55 -1.73 17.06
C ASP A 91 0.54 -0.65 17.46
N ARG A 92 -0.74 -0.98 17.42
CA ARG A 92 -1.81 -0.03 17.74
C ARG A 92 -1.75 0.47 19.18
N LYS A 93 -1.42 -0.41 20.12
CA LYS A 93 -1.45 -0.11 21.56
C LYS A 93 -0.19 0.59 22.03
N THR A 94 0.96 0.03 21.70
CA THR A 94 2.26 0.52 22.19
C THR A 94 2.84 1.62 21.31
N LYS A 95 2.36 1.73 20.04
CA LYS A 95 2.92 2.61 19.03
C LYS A 95 4.38 2.27 18.65
N GLU A 96 4.84 1.07 19.03
CA GLU A 96 6.13 0.58 18.58
C GLU A 96 6.12 0.44 17.05
N LYS A 97 7.11 1.06 16.41
CA LYS A 97 7.22 1.05 14.94
C LYS A 97 8.02 -0.15 14.46
N TYR A 98 7.58 -0.70 13.34
CA TYR A 98 8.26 -1.81 12.68
C TYR A 98 8.90 -1.35 11.38
N LYS A 99 9.94 -2.07 10.98
CA LYS A 99 10.49 -1.95 9.62
C LYS A 99 10.11 -3.20 8.84
N LEU A 100 9.83 -3.01 7.56
CA LEU A 100 9.64 -4.12 6.66
C LEU A 100 11.01 -4.73 6.33
N THR A 101 11.18 -6.02 6.62
CA THR A 101 12.46 -6.74 6.44
C THR A 101 12.22 -8.10 5.77
N ASP A 102 13.31 -8.79 5.47
CA ASP A 102 13.25 -10.13 4.89
C ASP A 102 12.92 -11.21 5.95
N ALA A 103 12.72 -10.84 7.20
CA ALA A 103 12.34 -11.78 8.26
C ALA A 103 10.94 -12.40 8.04
N GLY A 104 10.07 -11.73 7.32
CA GLY A 104 8.75 -12.23 7.01
C GLY A 104 7.81 -11.14 6.57
N THR A 105 6.52 -11.45 6.61
CA THR A 105 5.43 -10.63 6.12
C THR A 105 4.78 -9.87 7.27
N VAL A 106 4.38 -8.62 7.01
CA VAL A 106 3.61 -7.80 7.96
C VAL A 106 2.16 -7.81 7.51
N ILE A 107 1.26 -8.20 8.41
CA ILE A 107 -0.17 -8.27 8.10
C ILE A 107 -0.97 -7.25 8.91
N SER A 108 -2.10 -6.82 8.34
CA SER A 108 -3.04 -5.94 9.03
C SER A 108 -3.66 -6.61 10.25
N GLU A 109 -3.91 -5.84 11.31
CA GLU A 109 -4.50 -6.30 12.56
C GLU A 109 -5.81 -7.06 12.35
N LYS A 110 -6.68 -6.57 11.46
CA LYS A 110 -7.96 -7.22 11.15
C LYS A 110 -7.75 -8.59 10.49
N THR A 111 -6.78 -8.72 9.62
CA THR A 111 -6.44 -10.00 8.98
C THR A 111 -5.98 -11.02 10.04
N ALA A 112 -5.14 -10.58 10.97
CA ALA A 112 -4.72 -11.42 12.09
C ALA A 112 -5.92 -11.87 12.94
N ALA A 113 -6.80 -10.95 13.28
CA ALA A 113 -8.01 -11.26 14.07
C ALA A 113 -8.93 -12.27 13.36
N LEU A 114 -9.19 -12.06 12.05
CA LEU A 114 -10.08 -12.93 11.29
C LEU A 114 -9.51 -14.34 11.06
N THR A 115 -8.20 -14.46 10.97
CA THR A 115 -7.53 -15.76 10.75
C THR A 115 -7.15 -16.46 12.05
N GLY A 116 -7.09 -15.72 13.17
CA GLY A 116 -6.56 -16.23 14.44
C GLY A 116 -5.05 -16.38 14.43
N LEU A 117 -4.37 -15.87 13.40
CA LEU A 117 -2.93 -15.97 13.27
C LEU A 117 -2.20 -14.84 14.02
N LYS A 118 -0.98 -15.11 14.43
CA LYS A 118 -0.13 -14.18 15.19
C LYS A 118 1.31 -14.27 14.72
N VAL A 119 2.13 -13.37 15.22
CA VAL A 119 3.56 -13.33 14.92
C VAL A 119 4.20 -14.70 15.14
N GLY A 120 4.96 -15.15 14.18
CA GLY A 120 5.63 -16.46 14.19
C GLY A 120 4.84 -17.55 13.49
N ASP A 121 3.55 -17.36 13.28
CA ASP A 121 2.72 -18.32 12.54
C ASP A 121 2.99 -18.24 11.05
N THR A 122 2.62 -19.32 10.35
CA THR A 122 2.64 -19.39 8.90
C THR A 122 1.24 -19.10 8.36
N MET A 123 1.15 -18.21 7.40
CA MET A 123 -0.09 -17.85 6.72
C MET A 123 -0.10 -18.37 5.30
N THR A 124 -1.24 -18.90 4.87
CA THR A 124 -1.45 -19.33 3.49
C THR A 124 -2.04 -18.19 2.67
N ILE A 125 -1.49 -17.95 1.48
CA ILE A 125 -2.00 -17.00 0.50
C ILE A 125 -2.31 -17.75 -0.78
N THR A 126 -3.48 -17.51 -1.36
CA THR A 126 -3.89 -18.10 -2.63
C THR A 126 -3.67 -17.08 -3.75
N LYS A 127 -2.88 -17.49 -4.74
CA LYS A 127 -2.61 -16.73 -5.95
C LYS A 127 -2.77 -17.63 -7.16
N ASP A 128 -3.62 -17.22 -8.11
CA ASP A 128 -3.90 -17.99 -9.34
C ASP A 128 -4.27 -19.46 -9.07
N GLY A 129 -5.12 -19.69 -8.06
CA GLY A 129 -5.60 -21.01 -7.69
C GLY A 129 -4.60 -21.88 -6.94
N LYS A 130 -3.42 -21.39 -6.64
CA LYS A 130 -2.38 -22.11 -5.88
C LYS A 130 -2.19 -21.49 -4.50
N ASN A 131 -1.87 -22.32 -3.52
CA ASN A 131 -1.60 -21.92 -2.16
C ASN A 131 -0.11 -21.81 -1.92
N TYR A 132 0.29 -20.70 -1.29
CA TYR A 132 1.66 -20.41 -0.91
C TYR A 132 1.71 -20.07 0.57
N GLU A 133 2.85 -20.26 1.21
CA GLU A 133 3.01 -20.02 2.63
C GLU A 133 4.03 -18.91 2.88
N THR A 134 3.72 -18.06 3.85
CA THR A 134 4.63 -17.00 4.30
C THR A 134 4.57 -16.90 5.82
N LYS A 135 5.71 -16.55 6.44
CA LYS A 135 5.81 -16.38 7.89
C LYS A 135 5.39 -14.97 8.28
N ILE A 136 4.57 -14.84 9.32
CA ILE A 136 4.16 -13.54 9.87
C ILE A 136 5.26 -13.01 10.78
N ALA A 137 5.86 -11.88 10.40
CA ALA A 137 6.89 -11.20 11.18
C ALA A 137 6.33 -10.15 12.13
N ALA A 138 5.22 -9.50 11.76
CA ALA A 138 4.58 -8.47 12.58
C ALA A 138 3.12 -8.30 12.19
N VAL A 139 2.35 -7.72 13.12
CA VAL A 139 0.94 -7.34 12.90
C VAL A 139 0.86 -5.83 13.08
N THR A 140 0.28 -5.13 12.11
CA THR A 140 0.28 -3.66 12.09
C THR A 140 -1.11 -3.06 12.22
N GLU A 141 -1.18 -1.91 12.86
CA GLU A 141 -2.39 -1.09 12.97
C GLU A 141 -2.90 -0.75 11.58
N ASN A 142 -4.18 -0.99 11.31
CA ASN A 142 -4.83 -0.68 10.04
C ASN A 142 -6.34 -0.74 10.22
N TYR A 143 -7.08 0.15 9.56
CA TYR A 143 -8.53 0.28 9.74
C TYR A 143 -9.31 0.02 8.46
N MET A 144 -8.70 0.23 7.30
CA MET A 144 -9.37 0.11 6.01
C MET A 144 -8.61 -0.86 5.10
N GLY A 145 -9.30 -1.90 4.65
CA GLY A 145 -8.72 -2.94 3.83
C GLY A 145 -7.90 -3.95 4.63
N HIS A 146 -7.52 -5.01 3.96
CA HIS A 146 -6.64 -6.05 4.51
C HIS A 146 -5.35 -6.01 3.72
N TYR A 147 -4.26 -5.60 4.39
CA TYR A 147 -2.96 -5.44 3.74
C TYR A 147 -2.00 -6.53 4.19
N ILE A 148 -1.19 -6.97 3.25
CA ILE A 148 -0.06 -7.85 3.47
C ILE A 148 1.14 -7.15 2.86
N TYR A 149 2.09 -6.73 3.70
CA TYR A 149 3.31 -6.06 3.27
C TYR A 149 4.47 -7.05 3.29
N MET A 150 5.24 -7.10 2.22
CA MET A 150 6.44 -7.92 2.15
C MET A 150 7.50 -7.26 1.28
N THR A 151 8.76 -7.58 1.56
CA THR A 151 9.87 -7.17 0.70
C THR A 151 9.86 -7.94 -0.62
N GLY A 152 10.55 -7.43 -1.62
CA GLY A 152 10.72 -8.15 -2.88
C GLY A 152 11.35 -9.52 -2.70
N ASN A 153 12.29 -9.65 -1.76
CA ASN A 153 12.93 -10.94 -1.45
C ASN A 153 11.95 -11.93 -0.83
N VAL A 154 11.14 -11.49 0.12
CA VAL A 154 10.10 -12.33 0.72
C VAL A 154 9.07 -12.75 -0.33
N TYR A 155 8.69 -11.84 -1.21
CA TYR A 155 7.78 -12.16 -2.33
C TYR A 155 8.36 -13.28 -3.20
N GLU A 156 9.60 -13.14 -3.62
CA GLU A 156 10.26 -14.14 -4.48
C GLU A 156 10.40 -15.49 -3.77
N GLN A 157 10.75 -15.50 -2.49
CA GLN A 157 10.80 -16.72 -1.69
C GLN A 157 9.44 -17.40 -1.55
N THR A 158 8.38 -16.58 -1.40
CA THR A 158 7.02 -17.09 -1.20
C THR A 158 6.42 -17.63 -2.50
N PHE A 159 6.52 -16.87 -3.58
CA PHE A 159 5.80 -17.16 -4.82
C PHE A 159 6.67 -17.76 -5.93
N GLY A 160 7.99 -17.80 -5.75
CA GLY A 160 8.91 -18.37 -6.75
C GLY A 160 9.12 -17.52 -7.98
N GLU A 161 8.70 -16.27 -7.96
CA GLU A 161 8.89 -15.31 -9.05
C GLU A 161 9.15 -13.91 -8.49
N LYS A 162 9.76 -13.05 -9.29
CA LYS A 162 10.01 -11.66 -8.88
C LYS A 162 8.71 -10.87 -8.88
N PRO A 163 8.61 -9.83 -8.02
CA PRO A 163 7.45 -8.95 -8.06
C PRO A 163 7.27 -8.28 -9.42
N ASN A 164 6.02 -8.04 -9.77
CA ASN A 164 5.67 -7.19 -10.91
C ASN A 164 5.29 -5.81 -10.38
N TYR A 165 6.22 -4.86 -10.48
CA TYR A 165 6.03 -3.49 -10.00
C TYR A 165 5.17 -2.68 -10.99
N SER A 166 3.87 -2.92 -10.97
CA SER A 166 2.90 -2.36 -11.93
C SER A 166 2.16 -1.12 -11.43
N ALA A 167 2.54 -0.59 -10.27
CA ALA A 167 1.99 0.64 -9.72
C ALA A 167 3.12 1.53 -9.19
N THR A 168 2.82 2.81 -9.00
CA THR A 168 3.80 3.78 -8.51
C THR A 168 3.14 4.66 -7.45
N VAL A 169 3.68 4.61 -6.24
CA VAL A 169 3.23 5.47 -5.14
C VAL A 169 4.05 6.75 -5.18
N PHE A 170 3.40 7.90 -5.11
CA PHE A 170 4.07 9.19 -5.12
C PHE A 170 3.55 10.12 -4.03
N THR A 171 4.40 11.04 -3.62
CA THR A 171 4.09 12.07 -2.64
C THR A 171 4.56 13.42 -3.16
N VAL A 172 3.65 14.40 -3.19
CA VAL A 172 4.01 15.78 -3.50
C VAL A 172 4.60 16.44 -2.27
N LYS A 173 5.45 17.46 -2.48
CA LYS A 173 5.97 18.26 -1.38
C LYS A 173 4.83 18.95 -0.63
N GLU A 174 4.99 19.16 0.67
CA GLU A 174 3.95 19.73 1.53
C GLU A 174 3.43 21.06 0.99
N GLU A 175 4.30 21.92 0.47
CA GLU A 175 3.95 23.22 -0.10
C GLU A 175 3.06 23.14 -1.35
N TYR A 176 2.98 21.96 -1.98
CA TYR A 176 2.16 21.71 -3.17
C TYR A 176 0.96 20.79 -2.90
N LYS A 177 0.71 20.47 -1.63
CA LYS A 177 -0.35 19.52 -1.27
C LYS A 177 -1.72 19.90 -1.79
N GLU A 178 -2.05 21.19 -1.77
CA GLU A 178 -3.33 21.68 -2.27
C GLU A 178 -3.42 21.66 -3.81
N SER A 179 -2.29 21.52 -4.49
CA SER A 179 -2.20 21.42 -5.95
C SER A 179 -1.94 19.98 -6.42
N GLU A 180 -2.18 18.99 -5.58
CA GLU A 180 -1.87 17.60 -5.91
C GLU A 180 -2.57 17.11 -7.18
N SER A 181 -3.80 17.56 -7.43
CA SER A 181 -4.53 17.17 -8.64
C SER A 181 -3.90 17.76 -9.90
N GLU A 182 -3.31 18.95 -9.82
CA GLU A 182 -2.60 19.55 -10.95
C GLU A 182 -1.33 18.76 -11.27
N VAL A 183 -0.59 18.34 -10.24
CA VAL A 183 0.58 17.46 -10.40
C VAL A 183 0.14 16.12 -11.00
N GLY A 184 -0.95 15.54 -10.51
CA GLY A 184 -1.50 14.31 -11.06
C GLY A 184 -1.93 14.44 -12.51
N ASN A 185 -2.51 15.57 -12.92
CA ASN A 185 -2.87 15.81 -14.31
C ASN A 185 -1.64 15.84 -15.22
N GLU A 186 -0.52 16.38 -14.74
CA GLU A 186 0.73 16.35 -15.48
C GLU A 186 1.28 14.92 -15.60
N ILE A 187 1.17 14.13 -14.52
CA ILE A 187 1.53 12.70 -14.55
C ILE A 187 0.71 11.97 -15.62
N LEU A 188 -0.60 12.21 -15.66
CA LEU A 188 -1.52 11.52 -16.56
C LEU A 188 -1.35 11.89 -18.05
N LYS A 189 -0.57 12.91 -18.36
CA LYS A 189 -0.16 13.20 -19.75
C LYS A 189 0.83 12.17 -20.29
N HIS A 190 1.46 11.39 -19.42
CA HIS A 190 2.39 10.34 -19.80
C HIS A 190 1.64 9.05 -20.11
N PRO A 191 1.86 8.44 -21.29
CA PRO A 191 1.15 7.20 -21.66
C PRO A 191 1.35 6.04 -20.69
N ALA A 192 2.46 6.00 -19.96
CA ALA A 192 2.71 4.94 -18.98
C ALA A 192 1.82 5.04 -17.74
N ALA A 193 1.19 6.17 -17.48
CA ALA A 193 0.29 6.37 -16.35
C ALA A 193 -1.17 6.20 -16.82
N LEU A 194 -1.83 5.15 -16.35
CA LEU A 194 -3.23 4.86 -16.72
C LEU A 194 -4.22 5.66 -15.90
N SER A 195 -4.06 5.66 -14.59
CA SER A 195 -4.97 6.35 -13.66
C SER A 195 -4.25 6.63 -12.34
N ILE A 196 -4.85 7.47 -11.52
CA ILE A 196 -4.35 7.80 -10.18
C ILE A 196 -5.48 7.63 -9.16
N SER A 197 -5.17 6.93 -8.07
CA SER A 197 -6.00 6.88 -6.87
C SER A 197 -5.37 7.80 -5.81
N TYR A 198 -6.08 8.86 -5.42
CA TYR A 198 -5.59 9.81 -4.42
C TYR A 198 -5.99 9.39 -3.02
N THR A 199 -5.04 9.43 -2.10
CA THR A 199 -5.29 9.14 -0.68
C THR A 199 -6.30 10.11 -0.07
N SER A 200 -6.23 11.38 -0.44
CA SER A 200 -7.20 12.39 -0.02
C SER A 200 -8.64 12.07 -0.47
N SER A 201 -8.79 11.45 -1.64
CA SER A 201 -10.10 11.02 -2.13
C SER A 201 -10.66 9.85 -1.32
N LEU A 202 -9.81 8.93 -0.89
CA LEU A 202 -10.20 7.82 -0.02
C LEU A 202 -10.65 8.35 1.35
N GLU A 203 -9.92 9.31 1.91
CA GLU A 203 -10.29 9.96 3.18
C GLU A 203 -11.62 10.71 3.05
N ALA A 204 -11.80 11.49 1.98
CA ALA A 204 -13.04 12.22 1.72
C ALA A 204 -14.23 11.27 1.53
N GLN A 205 -14.02 10.13 0.87
CA GLN A 205 -15.04 9.11 0.67
C GLN A 205 -15.49 8.52 2.00
N LEU A 206 -14.57 8.28 2.93
CA LEU A 206 -14.90 7.79 4.27
C LEU A 206 -15.68 8.84 5.07
N HIS A 207 -15.33 10.13 4.95
CA HIS A 207 -16.09 11.22 5.55
C HIS A 207 -17.54 11.30 5.05
N ARG A 208 -17.76 11.00 3.76
CA ARG A 208 -19.12 11.01 3.17
C ARG A 208 -20.02 9.87 3.66
N MET A 209 -19.48 8.89 4.34
CA MET A 209 -20.26 7.83 4.99
C MET A 209 -20.96 8.29 6.27
N LEU A 210 -20.73 9.53 6.68
CA LEU A 210 -21.35 10.14 7.87
C LEU A 210 -22.73 10.79 7.53
#